data_78b2d297084d87cc86cf75bd8d312b90
#
_entry.id   78b2d297084d87cc86cf75bd8d312b90
#
_cell.length_a   1.000
_cell.length_b   1.000
_cell.length_c   1.000
_cell.angle_alpha   90.00
_cell.angle_beta   90.00
_cell.angle_gamma   90.00
#
_symmetry.space_group_name_H-M   'P 1'
#
loop_
_entity.id
_entity.type
_entity.pdbx_description
1 polymer ?
#
loop_
_entity_poly.entity_id
_entity_poly.type
_entity_poly.pdbx_seq_one_letter_code
_entity_poly.pdbx_strand_id
1 'polypeptide(L)'
;MCHGPKEQISQDTQSQLSIRYPEYAKESEKRMNTSKNKDHYQILILGGGTAGITVAAQLRRKLKNYDLAIIEPSTKHYYQPLWTLVGGGVFPKEQSEREESTLIPKGADWIQDSVAEFHPEQNYVVTKSGRQIGYDFLVIGLGIQIDWDKIPGLKEGIGRQQICSNYSYQQVDYTWECVRNFKGGNAVFTMPNTAVKCGGAPQKIMYLADDYFRKSDARKNGRVIFTTGQGALFSVEKYRKTLEKVVARKGIDLRLKHNLVELKPETKEAVFEQLDTHEKVTIAFDMIHVTPPMSAPDIIKSSSLANAAGWVDVDKFTLQHPKFPNVFPIGDCSGLPTSKTGAAIRKQAPVLVKNLLSALKGEPLVAKYDGYTSCPIVTGYGKLILAEFDYDGKPKETFPFDQSKERLSMYLLKAYALPRLYWHGMLRGLG
;
A
#
# COMPACT_ATOMS: atom_id res chain seq x y z
N MET A 1 35.91 30.70 -6.96
CA MET A 1 36.63 29.47 -7.37
C MET A 1 37.00 28.72 -6.12
N CYS A 2 36.25 27.72 -5.72
CA CYS A 2 36.70 26.62 -4.82
C CYS A 2 35.72 25.48 -5.07
N HIS A 3 36.16 24.51 -5.87
CA HIS A 3 35.51 23.21 -6.02
C HIS A 3 35.89 22.34 -4.83
N GLY A 4 34.95 21.83 -4.08
CA GLY A 4 35.14 20.79 -3.05
C GLY A 4 34.51 19.48 -3.55
N PRO A 5 35.09 18.32 -3.24
CA PRO A 5 34.79 17.04 -3.87
C PRO A 5 33.49 16.43 -3.29
N LYS A 6 32.53 16.16 -4.15
CA LYS A 6 31.40 15.23 -3.90
C LYS A 6 31.68 13.98 -4.74
N GLU A 7 31.60 12.81 -4.14
CA GLU A 7 31.64 11.46 -4.74
C GLU A 7 32.77 10.51 -4.28
N GLN A 8 33.00 10.38 -2.99
CA GLN A 8 33.91 9.30 -2.54
C GLN A 8 33.46 8.57 -1.24
N ILE A 9 32.25 8.83 -0.71
CA ILE A 9 31.84 8.26 0.58
C ILE A 9 31.07 6.92 0.46
N SER A 10 30.58 6.52 -0.71
CA SER A 10 29.75 5.31 -0.85
C SER A 10 30.52 4.01 -1.15
N GLN A 11 31.71 4.08 -1.70
CA GLN A 11 32.52 2.88 -2.01
C GLN A 11 33.41 2.44 -0.85
N ASP A 12 33.83 3.37 0.01
CA ASP A 12 34.73 3.07 1.14
C ASP A 12 34.01 2.35 2.31
N THR A 13 32.72 2.54 2.49
CA THR A 13 31.96 1.89 3.58
C THR A 13 31.69 0.41 3.29
N GLN A 14 31.53 0.03 2.04
CA GLN A 14 31.34 -1.38 1.64
C GLN A 14 32.68 -2.12 1.66
N SER A 15 33.80 -1.49 1.26
CA SER A 15 35.14 -2.09 1.32
C SER A 15 35.62 -2.28 2.76
N GLN A 16 35.31 -1.39 3.68
CA GLN A 16 35.72 -1.51 5.09
C GLN A 16 34.94 -2.58 5.87
N LEU A 17 33.68 -2.86 5.51
CA LEU A 17 32.91 -3.96 6.09
C LEU A 17 33.35 -5.33 5.61
N SER A 18 33.78 -5.45 4.35
CA SER A 18 34.32 -6.71 3.80
C SER A 18 35.70 -7.07 4.37
N ILE A 19 36.49 -6.09 4.79
CA ILE A 19 37.81 -6.29 5.41
C ILE A 19 37.70 -6.69 6.89
N ARG A 20 36.65 -6.25 7.59
CA ARG A 20 36.44 -6.49 9.03
C ARG A 20 35.77 -7.82 9.39
N TYR A 21 34.99 -8.40 8.45
CA TYR A 21 34.25 -9.66 8.67
C TYR A 21 34.23 -10.53 7.40
N PRO A 22 35.34 -11.12 6.99
CA PRO A 22 35.43 -11.92 5.76
C PRO A 22 34.56 -13.21 5.79
N GLU A 23 34.22 -13.72 6.97
CA GLU A 23 33.32 -14.87 7.12
C GLU A 23 31.88 -14.52 6.84
N TYR A 24 31.44 -13.30 7.17
CA TYR A 24 30.09 -12.83 6.92
C TYR A 24 29.80 -12.62 5.41
N ALA A 25 30.79 -12.12 4.67
CA ALA A 25 30.73 -11.96 3.22
C ALA A 25 30.69 -13.33 2.51
N LYS A 26 31.54 -14.27 2.90
CA LYS A 26 31.56 -15.64 2.36
C LYS A 26 30.28 -16.42 2.70
N GLU A 27 29.72 -16.24 3.88
CA GLU A 27 28.46 -16.90 4.28
C GLU A 27 27.24 -16.31 3.55
N SER A 28 27.23 -15.00 3.26
CA SER A 28 26.21 -14.35 2.45
C SER A 28 26.30 -14.75 0.96
N GLU A 29 27.50 -14.83 0.39
CA GLU A 29 27.72 -15.32 -0.98
C GLU A 29 27.39 -16.82 -1.12
N LYS A 30 27.75 -17.64 -0.13
CA LYS A 30 27.40 -19.07 -0.12
C LYS A 30 25.90 -19.30 -0.01
N ARG A 31 25.18 -18.45 0.76
CA ARG A 31 23.73 -18.48 0.87
C ARG A 31 23.02 -18.01 -0.41
N MET A 32 23.53 -16.96 -1.07
CA MET A 32 23.03 -16.53 -2.38
C MET A 32 23.24 -17.58 -3.47
N ASN A 33 24.36 -18.32 -3.43
CA ASN A 33 24.65 -19.38 -4.42
C ASN A 33 23.83 -20.66 -4.20
N THR A 34 23.46 -21.02 -2.96
CA THR A 34 22.63 -22.21 -2.69
C THR A 34 21.16 -21.99 -3.05
N SER A 35 20.64 -20.75 -2.94
CA SER A 35 19.25 -20.43 -3.32
C SER A 35 19.05 -20.36 -4.85
N LYS A 36 20.09 -20.10 -5.63
CA LYS A 36 20.01 -19.98 -7.08
C LYS A 36 19.67 -21.30 -7.82
N ASN A 37 19.83 -22.45 -7.17
CA ASN A 37 19.65 -23.76 -7.79
C ASN A 37 18.52 -24.62 -7.21
N LYS A 38 17.65 -24.06 -6.36
CA LYS A 38 16.56 -24.81 -5.74
C LYS A 38 15.27 -24.56 -6.50
N ASP A 39 14.72 -25.60 -7.09
CA ASP A 39 13.53 -25.52 -7.98
C ASP A 39 12.22 -25.93 -7.29
N HIS A 40 12.26 -26.19 -5.97
CA HIS A 40 11.07 -26.52 -5.17
C HIS A 40 11.20 -26.04 -3.74
N TYR A 41 10.08 -25.52 -3.16
CA TYR A 41 10.00 -25.10 -1.75
C TYR A 41 8.73 -25.66 -1.11
N GLN A 42 8.80 -26.01 0.19
CA GLN A 42 7.60 -26.40 0.93
C GLN A 42 6.61 -25.25 1.04
N ILE A 43 7.12 -24.02 1.24
CA ILE A 43 6.27 -22.81 1.28
C ILE A 43 6.92 -21.75 0.37
N LEU A 44 6.18 -21.38 -0.66
CA LEU A 44 6.57 -20.30 -1.56
C LEU A 44 5.69 -19.07 -1.30
N ILE A 45 6.29 -17.91 -1.09
CA ILE A 45 5.60 -16.64 -0.86
C ILE A 45 5.88 -15.72 -2.04
N LEU A 46 4.84 -15.20 -2.66
CA LEU A 46 4.93 -14.27 -3.77
C LEU A 46 4.69 -12.84 -3.27
N GLY A 47 5.71 -12.00 -3.44
CA GLY A 47 5.74 -10.61 -2.97
C GLY A 47 6.40 -10.46 -1.60
N GLY A 48 7.46 -9.62 -1.55
CA GLY A 48 8.17 -9.20 -0.34
C GLY A 48 7.56 -7.93 0.32
N GLY A 49 6.36 -7.52 -0.08
CA GLY A 49 5.67 -6.40 0.56
C GLY A 49 5.22 -6.72 1.99
N THR A 50 4.40 -5.82 2.55
CA THR A 50 3.85 -5.94 3.91
C THR A 50 3.30 -7.33 4.23
N ALA A 51 2.54 -7.92 3.31
CA ALA A 51 1.87 -9.21 3.52
C ALA A 51 2.88 -10.36 3.55
N GLY A 52 3.72 -10.46 2.52
CA GLY A 52 4.66 -11.58 2.40
C GLY A 52 5.70 -11.62 3.51
N ILE A 53 6.36 -10.50 3.82
CA ILE A 53 7.32 -10.43 4.92
C ILE A 53 6.66 -10.75 6.27
N THR A 54 5.43 -10.22 6.53
CA THR A 54 4.74 -10.51 7.80
C THR A 54 4.43 -12.00 7.94
N VAL A 55 3.91 -12.64 6.89
CA VAL A 55 3.63 -14.09 6.89
C VAL A 55 4.92 -14.89 7.04
N ALA A 56 5.95 -14.58 6.24
CA ALA A 56 7.25 -15.24 6.33
C ALA A 56 7.86 -15.16 7.73
N ALA A 57 7.83 -13.98 8.34
CA ALA A 57 8.34 -13.77 9.69
C ALA A 57 7.57 -14.56 10.74
N GLN A 58 6.23 -14.61 10.66
CA GLN A 58 5.39 -15.42 11.56
C GLN A 58 5.62 -16.92 11.36
N LEU A 59 5.76 -17.38 10.12
CA LEU A 59 6.06 -18.79 9.82
C LEU A 59 7.44 -19.18 10.35
N ARG A 60 8.48 -18.38 10.13
CA ARG A 60 9.84 -18.65 10.61
C ARG A 60 9.95 -18.70 12.15
N ARG A 61 9.07 -18.00 12.86
CA ARG A 61 8.99 -18.11 14.33
C ARG A 61 8.37 -19.45 14.80
N LYS A 62 7.54 -20.09 13.98
CA LYS A 62 6.79 -21.30 14.30
C LYS A 62 7.39 -22.57 13.68
N LEU A 63 8.04 -22.43 12.53
CA LEU A 63 8.59 -23.52 11.73
C LEU A 63 10.10 -23.33 11.58
N LYS A 64 10.91 -24.14 12.28
CA LYS A 64 12.38 -24.03 12.24
C LYS A 64 13.00 -24.71 11.01
N ASN A 65 12.43 -25.83 10.56
CA ASN A 65 13.03 -26.76 9.59
C ASN A 65 12.22 -26.86 8.28
N TYR A 66 11.55 -25.79 7.86
CA TYR A 66 10.82 -25.77 6.61
C TYR A 66 11.56 -24.94 5.55
N ASP A 67 11.53 -25.44 4.33
CA ASP A 67 12.01 -24.70 3.16
C ASP A 67 11.01 -23.62 2.78
N LEU A 68 11.40 -22.37 2.97
CA LEU A 68 10.57 -21.20 2.69
C LEU A 68 11.33 -20.22 1.79
N ALA A 69 10.71 -19.81 0.70
CA ALA A 69 11.24 -18.75 -0.16
C ALA A 69 10.24 -17.61 -0.34
N ILE A 70 10.79 -16.42 -0.62
CA ILE A 70 10.05 -15.23 -1.01
C ILE A 70 10.54 -14.82 -2.40
N ILE A 71 9.62 -14.67 -3.36
CA ILE A 71 9.90 -14.06 -4.67
C ILE A 71 9.55 -12.58 -4.57
N GLU A 72 10.56 -11.71 -4.68
CA GLU A 72 10.41 -10.25 -4.65
C GLU A 72 11.50 -9.60 -5.48
N PRO A 73 11.15 -8.85 -6.53
CA PRO A 73 12.14 -8.19 -7.39
C PRO A 73 12.78 -6.96 -6.78
N SER A 74 12.09 -6.26 -5.87
CA SER A 74 12.55 -4.99 -5.32
C SER A 74 13.63 -5.19 -4.26
N THR A 75 14.67 -4.37 -4.32
CA THR A 75 15.69 -4.27 -3.27
C THR A 75 15.30 -3.34 -2.13
N LYS A 76 14.16 -2.64 -2.29
CA LYS A 76 13.67 -1.64 -1.34
C LYS A 76 12.26 -1.97 -0.88
N HIS A 77 12.03 -1.79 0.40
CA HIS A 77 10.74 -1.94 1.05
C HIS A 77 10.22 -0.60 1.57
N TYR A 78 8.94 -0.34 1.37
CA TYR A 78 8.34 0.94 1.69
C TYR A 78 7.18 0.83 2.68
N TYR A 79 7.22 1.63 3.75
CA TYR A 79 6.08 1.87 4.61
C TYR A 79 5.17 2.94 3.99
N GLN A 80 4.37 2.54 3.01
CA GLN A 80 3.53 3.44 2.20
C GLN A 80 2.54 4.30 3.00
N PRO A 81 1.99 3.86 4.18
CA PRO A 81 1.12 4.71 4.98
C PRO A 81 1.75 6.04 5.46
N LEU A 82 3.08 6.17 5.39
CA LEU A 82 3.79 7.42 5.71
C LEU A 82 3.68 8.46 4.59
N TRP A 83 3.50 8.04 3.33
CA TRP A 83 3.54 8.93 2.17
C TRP A 83 2.51 10.07 2.22
N THR A 84 1.36 9.87 2.86
CA THR A 84 0.41 10.97 3.11
C THR A 84 1.04 12.09 3.95
N LEU A 85 1.84 11.74 4.95
CA LEU A 85 2.53 12.71 5.81
C LEU A 85 3.76 13.30 5.12
N VAL A 86 4.40 12.57 4.21
CA VAL A 86 5.47 13.09 3.34
C VAL A 86 4.90 14.13 2.39
N GLY A 87 3.85 13.81 1.64
CA GLY A 87 3.17 14.75 0.75
C GLY A 87 2.57 15.97 1.48
N GLY A 88 2.29 15.83 2.80
CA GLY A 88 1.90 16.93 3.69
C GLY A 88 3.08 17.64 4.37
N GLY A 89 4.33 17.34 4.01
CA GLY A 89 5.52 18.03 4.52
C GLY A 89 5.90 17.72 5.98
N VAL A 90 5.44 16.59 6.53
CA VAL A 90 5.69 16.23 7.93
C VAL A 90 6.97 15.41 8.08
N PHE A 91 7.28 14.55 7.11
CA PHE A 91 8.45 13.66 7.11
C PHE A 91 9.14 13.66 5.76
N PRO A 92 10.47 13.45 5.71
CA PRO A 92 11.17 13.10 4.48
C PRO A 92 10.79 11.68 4.06
N LYS A 93 10.75 11.40 2.74
CA LYS A 93 10.31 10.10 2.21
C LYS A 93 11.22 8.93 2.60
N GLU A 94 12.51 9.20 2.82
CA GLU A 94 13.53 8.21 3.19
C GLU A 94 13.19 7.51 4.51
N GLN A 95 12.41 8.15 5.40
CA GLN A 95 11.92 7.49 6.61
C GLN A 95 10.96 6.33 6.34
N SER A 96 10.35 6.32 5.15
CA SER A 96 9.45 5.24 4.72
C SER A 96 10.17 4.07 4.05
N GLU A 97 11.49 4.15 3.82
CA GLU A 97 12.27 3.17 3.05
C GLU A 97 13.18 2.34 3.95
N ARG A 98 13.36 1.06 3.60
CA ARG A 98 14.41 0.15 4.13
C ARG A 98 14.91 -0.75 3.03
N GLU A 99 16.14 -1.28 3.19
CA GLU A 99 16.64 -2.35 2.34
C GLU A 99 15.82 -3.62 2.55
N GLU A 100 15.30 -4.21 1.47
CA GLU A 100 14.49 -5.44 1.50
C GLU A 100 15.28 -6.58 2.17
N SER A 101 16.56 -6.71 1.86
CA SER A 101 17.46 -7.73 2.45
C SER A 101 17.48 -7.74 3.97
N THR A 102 17.28 -6.58 4.61
CA THR A 102 17.24 -6.46 6.08
C THR A 102 15.94 -6.95 6.70
N LEU A 103 14.91 -7.14 5.88
CA LEU A 103 13.56 -7.53 6.29
C LEU A 103 13.27 -8.99 6.00
N ILE A 104 13.96 -9.61 5.03
CA ILE A 104 13.85 -11.04 4.76
C ILE A 104 14.16 -11.82 6.05
N PRO A 105 13.22 -12.64 6.55
CA PRO A 105 13.42 -13.37 7.79
C PRO A 105 14.59 -14.36 7.67
N LYS A 106 15.41 -14.44 8.71
CA LYS A 106 16.55 -15.39 8.73
C LYS A 106 16.06 -16.82 8.48
N GLY A 107 16.68 -17.49 7.48
CA GLY A 107 16.35 -18.84 7.06
C GLY A 107 15.22 -18.92 6.02
N ALA A 108 14.75 -17.81 5.51
CA ALA A 108 13.97 -17.75 4.27
C ALA A 108 14.92 -17.41 3.11
N ASP A 109 14.73 -18.08 1.98
CA ASP A 109 15.46 -17.75 0.75
C ASP A 109 14.77 -16.56 0.06
N TRP A 110 15.56 -15.61 -0.42
CA TRP A 110 15.07 -14.51 -1.23
C TRP A 110 15.43 -14.74 -2.69
N ILE A 111 14.39 -14.91 -3.52
CA ILE A 111 14.51 -15.01 -4.97
C ILE A 111 14.21 -13.62 -5.53
N GLN A 112 15.27 -12.92 -5.92
CA GLN A 112 15.16 -11.56 -6.46
C GLN A 112 14.69 -11.59 -7.91
N ASP A 113 13.41 -11.91 -8.12
CA ASP A 113 12.78 -12.03 -9.42
C ASP A 113 11.28 -11.70 -9.29
N SER A 114 10.58 -11.64 -10.41
CA SER A 114 9.12 -11.46 -10.48
C SER A 114 8.46 -12.72 -11.01
N VAL A 115 7.26 -13.02 -10.52
CA VAL A 115 6.42 -14.08 -11.13
C VAL A 115 5.90 -13.61 -12.48
N ALA A 116 5.97 -14.48 -13.48
CA ALA A 116 5.47 -14.27 -14.83
C ALA A 116 4.26 -15.15 -15.15
N GLU A 117 4.17 -16.37 -14.58
CA GLU A 117 3.07 -17.30 -14.83
C GLU A 117 2.71 -18.10 -13.59
N PHE A 118 1.43 -18.48 -13.48
CA PHE A 118 0.91 -19.37 -12.46
C PHE A 118 0.45 -20.69 -13.07
N HIS A 119 0.85 -21.80 -12.46
CA HIS A 119 0.41 -23.16 -12.82
C HIS A 119 -0.07 -23.89 -11.56
N PRO A 120 -1.20 -23.45 -10.94
CA PRO A 120 -1.62 -23.97 -9.65
C PRO A 120 -2.10 -25.43 -9.71
N GLU A 121 -2.51 -25.92 -10.87
CA GLU A 121 -2.88 -27.33 -11.10
C GLU A 121 -1.68 -28.27 -10.96
N GLN A 122 -0.45 -27.76 -11.25
CA GLN A 122 0.81 -28.51 -11.18
C GLN A 122 1.71 -28.04 -10.03
N ASN A 123 1.25 -27.11 -9.19
CA ASN A 123 1.95 -26.56 -8.04
C ASN A 123 3.31 -25.92 -8.37
N TYR A 124 3.38 -25.10 -9.41
CA TYR A 124 4.56 -24.30 -9.71
C TYR A 124 4.21 -22.90 -10.25
N VAL A 125 5.20 -22.03 -10.20
CA VAL A 125 5.17 -20.70 -10.86
C VAL A 125 6.38 -20.60 -11.80
N VAL A 126 6.26 -19.75 -12.84
CA VAL A 126 7.39 -19.36 -13.69
C VAL A 126 7.74 -17.92 -13.37
N THR A 127 9.03 -17.64 -13.22
CA THR A 127 9.53 -16.28 -12.99
C THR A 127 9.83 -15.58 -14.30
N LYS A 128 10.04 -14.25 -14.27
CA LYS A 128 10.42 -13.48 -15.47
C LYS A 128 11.76 -13.91 -16.07
N SER A 129 12.68 -14.43 -15.24
CA SER A 129 13.93 -15.01 -15.73
C SER A 129 13.78 -16.40 -16.35
N GLY A 130 12.56 -16.96 -16.40
CA GLY A 130 12.25 -18.27 -16.98
C GLY A 130 12.44 -19.45 -16.01
N ARG A 131 12.73 -19.21 -14.71
CA ARG A 131 12.83 -20.29 -13.73
C ARG A 131 11.46 -20.83 -13.38
N GLN A 132 11.31 -22.14 -13.43
CA GLN A 132 10.17 -22.85 -12.87
C GLN A 132 10.46 -23.17 -11.40
N ILE A 133 9.55 -22.79 -10.48
CA ILE A 133 9.70 -23.00 -9.03
C ILE A 133 8.45 -23.67 -8.50
N GLY A 134 8.62 -24.91 -8.05
CA GLY A 134 7.57 -25.73 -7.45
C GLY A 134 7.32 -25.36 -5.98
N TYR A 135 6.13 -25.75 -5.49
CA TYR A 135 5.75 -25.52 -4.09
C TYR A 135 4.80 -26.60 -3.58
N ASP A 136 4.86 -26.87 -2.27
CA ASP A 136 3.79 -27.62 -1.61
C ASP A 136 2.64 -26.67 -1.22
N PHE A 137 2.96 -25.49 -0.68
CA PHE A 137 2.02 -24.44 -0.34
C PHE A 137 2.43 -23.09 -0.92
N LEU A 138 1.46 -22.33 -1.41
CA LEU A 138 1.65 -21.03 -2.02
C LEU A 138 0.95 -19.93 -1.21
N VAL A 139 1.69 -18.87 -0.86
CA VAL A 139 1.12 -17.63 -0.31
C VAL A 139 1.22 -16.53 -1.35
N ILE A 140 0.09 -15.87 -1.67
CA ILE A 140 0.05 -14.81 -2.68
C ILE A 140 -0.19 -13.47 -2.01
N GLY A 141 0.87 -12.64 -1.96
CA GLY A 141 0.87 -11.30 -1.36
C GLY A 141 1.37 -10.22 -2.31
N LEU A 142 1.02 -10.29 -3.60
CA LEU A 142 1.54 -9.42 -4.67
C LEU A 142 1.07 -7.96 -4.63
N GLY A 143 0.19 -7.60 -3.67
CA GLY A 143 -0.30 -6.23 -3.53
C GLY A 143 -1.31 -5.83 -4.60
N ILE A 144 -1.34 -4.54 -4.95
CA ILE A 144 -2.27 -3.94 -5.90
C ILE A 144 -1.51 -3.24 -7.00
N GLN A 145 -2.02 -3.33 -8.23
CA GLN A 145 -1.49 -2.62 -9.39
C GLN A 145 -2.05 -1.20 -9.44
N ILE A 146 -1.20 -0.24 -9.77
CA ILE A 146 -1.59 1.15 -10.00
C ILE A 146 -1.65 1.37 -11.51
N ASP A 147 -2.84 1.69 -12.01
CA ASP A 147 -3.13 1.79 -13.43
C ASP A 147 -2.97 3.23 -13.93
N TRP A 148 -1.71 3.71 -13.99
CA TRP A 148 -1.39 5.09 -14.43
C TRP A 148 -1.88 5.39 -15.85
N ASP A 149 -1.88 4.41 -16.72
CA ASP A 149 -2.24 4.54 -18.14
C ASP A 149 -3.75 4.60 -18.38
N LYS A 150 -4.59 4.33 -17.36
CA LYS A 150 -6.06 4.38 -17.49
C LYS A 150 -6.64 5.79 -17.50
N ILE A 151 -5.84 6.80 -17.19
CA ILE A 151 -6.23 8.20 -17.31
C ILE A 151 -5.29 8.84 -18.34
N PRO A 152 -5.76 9.09 -19.58
CA PRO A 152 -5.00 9.82 -20.58
C PRO A 152 -4.42 11.12 -20.02
N GLY A 153 -3.15 11.42 -20.31
CA GLY A 153 -2.42 12.58 -19.81
C GLY A 153 -1.84 12.45 -18.39
N LEU A 154 -2.21 11.43 -17.63
CA LEU A 154 -1.69 11.26 -16.25
C LEU A 154 -0.22 10.83 -16.25
N LYS A 155 0.15 9.83 -17.05
CA LYS A 155 1.51 9.32 -17.10
C LYS A 155 2.50 10.36 -17.58
N GLU A 156 2.09 11.18 -18.55
CA GLU A 156 2.87 12.26 -19.12
C GLU A 156 2.99 13.45 -18.15
N GLY A 157 1.93 13.72 -17.38
CA GLY A 157 1.86 14.90 -16.50
C GLY A 157 2.38 14.67 -15.08
N ILE A 158 2.38 13.44 -14.59
CA ILE A 158 2.73 13.15 -13.20
C ILE A 158 4.17 13.57 -12.85
N GLY A 159 4.35 14.29 -11.74
CA GLY A 159 5.65 14.81 -11.31
C GLY A 159 6.04 16.13 -11.97
N ARG A 160 5.16 16.73 -12.77
CA ARG A 160 5.36 18.05 -13.41
C ARG A 160 4.02 18.78 -13.58
N GLN A 161 4.03 20.05 -13.99
CA GLN A 161 2.86 20.87 -14.29
C GLN A 161 1.80 20.90 -13.16
N GLN A 162 2.26 20.79 -11.90
CA GLN A 162 1.44 20.72 -10.67
C GLN A 162 0.52 19.51 -10.61
N ILE A 163 0.81 18.42 -11.34
CA ILE A 163 0.14 17.13 -11.26
C ILE A 163 0.95 16.21 -10.37
N CYS A 164 0.43 15.87 -9.19
CA CYS A 164 1.13 15.12 -8.16
C CYS A 164 0.33 13.92 -7.64
N SER A 165 1.00 13.00 -6.95
CA SER A 165 0.38 11.84 -6.32
C SER A 165 1.21 11.31 -5.16
N ASN A 166 0.53 10.87 -4.09
CA ASN A 166 1.15 10.15 -2.97
C ASN A 166 1.26 8.64 -3.21
N TYR A 167 0.93 8.15 -4.40
CA TYR A 167 0.88 6.71 -4.68
C TYR A 167 2.15 6.15 -5.31
N SER A 168 3.21 6.96 -5.40
CA SER A 168 4.55 6.58 -5.85
C SER A 168 5.62 7.19 -4.93
N TYR A 169 6.62 6.39 -4.55
CA TYR A 169 7.78 6.86 -3.79
C TYR A 169 8.56 7.94 -4.56
N GLN A 170 8.65 7.77 -5.87
CA GLN A 170 9.37 8.72 -6.74
C GLN A 170 8.66 10.07 -6.85
N GLN A 171 7.33 10.09 -6.68
CA GLN A 171 6.51 11.29 -6.91
C GLN A 171 6.05 11.99 -5.62
N VAL A 172 6.17 11.33 -4.47
CA VAL A 172 5.56 11.84 -3.23
C VAL A 172 6.14 13.17 -2.76
N ASP A 173 7.44 13.44 -2.99
CA ASP A 173 8.07 14.72 -2.67
C ASP A 173 7.48 15.85 -3.51
N TYR A 174 7.18 15.57 -4.78
CA TYR A 174 6.56 16.56 -5.65
C TYR A 174 5.15 16.96 -5.17
N THR A 175 4.45 16.08 -4.45
CA THR A 175 3.19 16.47 -3.80
C THR A 175 3.41 17.59 -2.78
N TRP A 176 4.44 17.46 -1.93
CA TRP A 176 4.78 18.53 -0.98
C TRP A 176 5.24 19.79 -1.69
N GLU A 177 5.98 19.67 -2.77
CA GLU A 177 6.37 20.82 -3.60
C GLU A 177 5.15 21.56 -4.16
N CYS A 178 4.18 20.85 -4.74
CA CYS A 178 2.93 21.44 -5.21
C CYS A 178 2.16 22.13 -4.09
N VAL A 179 2.02 21.48 -2.91
CA VAL A 179 1.29 22.04 -1.77
C VAL A 179 1.98 23.31 -1.25
N ARG A 180 3.30 23.30 -1.03
CA ARG A 180 4.01 24.47 -0.46
C ARG A 180 4.09 25.66 -1.40
N ASN A 181 4.04 25.42 -2.70
CA ASN A 181 4.15 26.44 -3.73
C ASN A 181 2.80 26.95 -4.22
N PHE A 182 1.68 26.37 -3.81
CA PHE A 182 0.34 26.81 -4.17
C PHE A 182 0.07 28.24 -3.66
N LYS A 183 -0.42 29.13 -4.51
CA LYS A 183 -0.65 30.56 -4.20
C LYS A 183 -2.12 30.97 -4.28
N GLY A 184 -2.97 30.11 -4.81
CA GLY A 184 -4.40 30.37 -5.03
C GLY A 184 -4.90 29.63 -6.26
N GLY A 185 -6.14 29.89 -6.65
CA GLY A 185 -6.83 29.15 -7.71
C GLY A 185 -7.43 27.83 -7.24
N ASN A 186 -7.48 26.83 -8.10
CA ASN A 186 -8.11 25.54 -7.80
C ASN A 186 -7.08 24.47 -7.41
N ALA A 187 -7.14 24.02 -6.16
CA ALA A 187 -6.44 22.82 -5.69
C ALA A 187 -7.39 21.63 -5.74
N VAL A 188 -7.20 20.73 -6.70
CA VAL A 188 -8.08 19.58 -6.95
C VAL A 188 -7.47 18.32 -6.35
N PHE A 189 -8.29 17.52 -5.65
CA PHE A 189 -7.92 16.22 -5.10
C PHE A 189 -8.91 15.18 -5.58
N THR A 190 -8.42 14.02 -6.05
CA THR A 190 -9.29 13.04 -6.71
C THR A 190 -9.31 11.70 -5.99
N MET A 191 -10.42 10.98 -6.11
CA MET A 191 -10.57 9.59 -5.73
C MET A 191 -11.36 8.85 -6.80
N PRO A 192 -10.84 7.77 -7.42
CA PRO A 192 -11.52 7.05 -8.48
C PRO A 192 -12.70 6.23 -7.96
N ASN A 193 -13.51 5.72 -8.89
CA ASN A 193 -14.59 4.77 -8.62
C ASN A 193 -14.10 3.31 -8.45
N THR A 194 -12.82 3.05 -8.67
CA THR A 194 -12.21 1.72 -8.49
C THR A 194 -11.83 1.44 -7.04
N ALA A 195 -11.44 0.20 -6.74
CA ALA A 195 -10.74 -0.10 -5.49
C ALA A 195 -9.44 0.71 -5.39
N VAL A 196 -9.08 1.11 -4.17
CA VAL A 196 -7.81 1.81 -3.88
C VAL A 196 -7.19 1.25 -2.60
N LYS A 197 -5.87 1.24 -2.53
CA LYS A 197 -5.20 0.96 -1.26
C LYS A 197 -5.48 2.11 -0.28
N CYS A 198 -6.11 1.77 0.86
CA CYS A 198 -6.57 2.71 1.88
C CYS A 198 -7.58 3.77 1.38
N GLY A 199 -8.87 3.41 1.33
CA GLY A 199 -9.95 4.28 0.85
C GLY A 199 -10.06 5.67 1.50
N GLY A 200 -9.46 5.90 2.67
CA GLY A 200 -9.37 7.23 3.27
C GLY A 200 -8.12 8.03 2.88
N ALA A 201 -7.14 7.44 2.16
CA ALA A 201 -5.89 8.12 1.85
C ALA A 201 -6.04 9.36 0.95
N PRO A 202 -6.92 9.37 -0.06
CA PRO A 202 -7.13 10.54 -0.92
C PRO A 202 -7.55 11.77 -0.14
N GLN A 203 -8.39 11.60 0.88
CA GLN A 203 -8.87 12.71 1.72
C GLN A 203 -7.78 13.27 2.64
N LYS A 204 -6.86 12.43 3.12
CA LYS A 204 -5.84 12.85 4.10
C LYS A 204 -4.94 13.95 3.55
N ILE A 205 -4.46 13.79 2.33
CA ILE A 205 -3.58 14.81 1.71
C ILE A 205 -4.35 16.10 1.42
N MET A 206 -5.62 16.01 1.04
CA MET A 206 -6.50 17.18 0.87
C MET A 206 -6.62 17.99 2.17
N TYR A 207 -6.86 17.33 3.30
CA TYR A 207 -6.99 18.02 4.59
C TYR A 207 -5.68 18.64 5.06
N LEU A 208 -4.56 17.97 4.84
CA LEU A 208 -3.23 18.52 5.17
C LEU A 208 -2.89 19.72 4.28
N ALA A 209 -3.20 19.62 2.98
CA ALA A 209 -3.01 20.72 2.05
C ALA A 209 -3.86 21.94 2.42
N ASP A 210 -5.17 21.75 2.71
CA ASP A 210 -6.05 22.84 3.17
C ASP A 210 -5.51 23.53 4.43
N ASP A 211 -5.03 22.77 5.43
CA ASP A 211 -4.43 23.34 6.64
C ASP A 211 -3.16 24.16 6.31
N TYR A 212 -2.32 23.65 5.39
CA TYR A 212 -1.14 24.40 4.95
C TYR A 212 -1.51 25.67 4.17
N PHE A 213 -2.48 25.60 3.27
CA PHE A 213 -2.97 26.77 2.53
C PHE A 213 -3.52 27.87 3.44
N ARG A 214 -4.19 27.48 4.54
CA ARG A 214 -4.64 28.43 5.56
C ARG A 214 -3.47 29.05 6.31
N LYS A 215 -2.45 28.26 6.64
CA LYS A 215 -1.25 28.74 7.33
C LYS A 215 -0.41 29.68 6.47
N SER A 216 -0.37 29.45 5.15
CA SER A 216 0.38 30.25 4.17
C SER A 216 -0.43 31.37 3.54
N ASP A 217 -1.66 31.60 4.00
CA ASP A 217 -2.65 32.54 3.43
C ASP A 217 -3.11 32.22 1.99
N ALA A 218 -2.58 31.22 1.33
CA ALA A 218 -2.96 30.84 -0.03
C ALA A 218 -4.46 30.43 -0.14
N ARG A 219 -5.08 30.00 0.97
CA ARG A 219 -6.50 29.65 1.03
C ARG A 219 -7.43 30.84 0.82
N LYS A 220 -6.96 32.08 1.04
CA LYS A 220 -7.74 33.30 0.83
C LYS A 220 -8.13 33.47 -0.65
N ASN A 221 -7.24 33.08 -1.56
CA ASN A 221 -7.42 33.17 -3.01
C ASN A 221 -7.59 31.79 -3.66
N GLY A 222 -7.68 30.72 -2.86
CA GLY A 222 -7.71 29.34 -3.33
C GLY A 222 -8.99 28.60 -2.97
N ARG A 223 -9.42 27.72 -3.86
CA ARG A 223 -10.49 26.73 -3.63
C ARG A 223 -9.88 25.35 -3.47
N VAL A 224 -10.38 24.60 -2.52
CA VAL A 224 -10.06 23.17 -2.39
C VAL A 224 -11.26 22.38 -2.88
N ILE A 225 -11.05 21.56 -3.90
CA ILE A 225 -12.07 20.76 -4.56
C ILE A 225 -11.73 19.28 -4.33
N PHE A 226 -12.66 18.51 -3.81
CA PHE A 226 -12.53 17.06 -3.71
C PHE A 226 -13.53 16.38 -4.62
N THR A 227 -13.03 15.70 -5.65
CA THR A 227 -13.83 14.89 -6.56
C THR A 227 -13.69 13.42 -6.19
N THR A 228 -14.78 12.71 -6.16
CA THR A 228 -14.75 11.26 -5.92
C THR A 228 -15.76 10.54 -6.80
N GLY A 229 -15.33 9.43 -7.41
CA GLY A 229 -16.22 8.51 -8.10
C GLY A 229 -17.17 7.73 -7.16
N GLN A 230 -17.02 7.90 -5.84
CA GLN A 230 -17.87 7.25 -4.86
C GLN A 230 -19.15 8.06 -4.59
N GLY A 231 -20.23 7.37 -4.18
CA GLY A 231 -21.49 8.01 -3.82
C GLY A 231 -21.51 8.63 -2.41
N ALA A 232 -20.44 8.47 -1.64
CA ALA A 232 -20.30 9.01 -0.29
C ALA A 232 -18.82 9.28 0.05
N LEU A 233 -18.58 10.18 0.99
CA LEU A 233 -17.25 10.55 1.43
C LEU A 233 -16.49 9.41 2.13
N PHE A 234 -17.22 8.53 2.82
CA PHE A 234 -16.68 7.31 3.44
C PHE A 234 -17.81 6.28 3.60
N SER A 235 -17.48 4.99 3.51
CA SER A 235 -18.48 3.91 3.52
C SER A 235 -19.16 3.72 4.88
N VAL A 236 -18.43 3.91 6.00
CA VAL A 236 -18.94 3.70 7.35
C VAL A 236 -19.56 4.99 7.90
N GLU A 237 -20.87 4.98 8.14
CA GLU A 237 -21.68 6.16 8.49
C GLU A 237 -21.15 6.91 9.73
N LYS A 238 -20.77 6.20 10.78
CA LYS A 238 -20.23 6.80 12.01
C LYS A 238 -19.10 7.79 11.72
N TYR A 239 -18.12 7.35 10.92
CA TYR A 239 -16.95 8.17 10.57
C TYR A 239 -17.29 9.18 9.46
N ARG A 240 -18.15 8.82 8.50
CA ARG A 240 -18.61 9.72 7.45
C ARG A 240 -19.23 10.99 8.01
N LYS A 241 -20.14 10.89 9.00
CA LYS A 241 -20.76 12.05 9.64
C LYS A 241 -19.73 13.06 10.20
N THR A 242 -18.63 12.57 10.74
CA THR A 242 -17.56 13.45 11.21
C THR A 242 -16.78 14.06 10.04
N LEU A 243 -16.47 13.28 9.00
CA LEU A 243 -15.76 13.79 7.83
C LEU A 243 -16.56 14.84 7.07
N GLU A 244 -17.88 14.68 6.95
CA GLU A 244 -18.79 15.67 6.36
C GLU A 244 -18.75 17.00 7.14
N LYS A 245 -18.72 16.95 8.47
CA LYS A 245 -18.53 18.14 9.32
C LYS A 245 -17.15 18.79 9.10
N VAL A 246 -16.12 17.99 8.90
CA VAL A 246 -14.76 18.50 8.61
C VAL A 246 -14.73 19.18 7.25
N VAL A 247 -15.32 18.58 6.22
CA VAL A 247 -15.43 19.15 4.87
C VAL A 247 -16.17 20.48 4.91
N ALA A 248 -17.33 20.54 5.57
CA ALA A 248 -18.11 21.76 5.73
C ALA A 248 -17.34 22.85 6.48
N ARG A 249 -16.72 22.53 7.63
CA ARG A 249 -15.91 23.46 8.42
C ARG A 249 -14.74 24.04 7.63
N LYS A 250 -14.14 23.24 6.74
CA LYS A 250 -13.02 23.63 5.90
C LYS A 250 -13.45 24.35 4.60
N GLY A 251 -14.74 24.39 4.30
CA GLY A 251 -15.26 24.98 3.06
C GLY A 251 -14.70 24.30 1.82
N ILE A 252 -14.61 22.97 1.85
CA ILE A 252 -14.14 22.16 0.73
C ILE A 252 -15.32 21.92 -0.22
N ASP A 253 -15.12 22.16 -1.53
CA ASP A 253 -16.07 21.84 -2.58
C ASP A 253 -16.05 20.33 -2.82
N LEU A 254 -17.03 19.61 -2.26
CA LEU A 254 -17.17 18.15 -2.39
C LEU A 254 -18.03 17.79 -3.59
N ARG A 255 -17.48 17.03 -4.52
CA ARG A 255 -18.19 16.52 -5.71
C ARG A 255 -18.20 15.00 -5.70
N LEU A 256 -19.34 14.44 -5.27
CA LEU A 256 -19.58 12.99 -5.29
C LEU A 256 -19.90 12.53 -6.71
N LYS A 257 -19.61 11.24 -7.01
CA LYS A 257 -19.85 10.60 -8.30
C LYS A 257 -19.18 11.30 -9.50
N HIS A 258 -18.10 12.04 -9.24
CA HIS A 258 -17.27 12.66 -10.27
C HIS A 258 -15.96 11.88 -10.37
N ASN A 259 -15.83 11.09 -11.43
CA ASN A 259 -14.65 10.25 -11.69
C ASN A 259 -13.72 10.93 -12.70
N LEU A 260 -12.45 11.07 -12.35
CA LEU A 260 -11.45 11.61 -13.28
C LEU A 260 -11.24 10.64 -14.45
N VAL A 261 -11.41 11.12 -15.67
CA VAL A 261 -11.30 10.30 -16.90
C VAL A 261 -10.21 10.77 -17.86
N GLU A 262 -9.75 12.02 -17.76
CA GLU A 262 -8.70 12.59 -18.61
C GLU A 262 -8.01 13.74 -17.89
N LEU A 263 -6.71 13.89 -18.13
CA LEU A 263 -5.94 15.10 -17.80
C LEU A 263 -5.39 15.72 -19.09
N LYS A 264 -5.43 17.04 -19.14
CA LYS A 264 -4.79 17.86 -20.17
C LYS A 264 -3.71 18.71 -19.50
N PRO A 265 -2.48 18.18 -19.37
CA PRO A 265 -1.42 18.86 -18.63
C PRO A 265 -1.08 20.27 -19.17
N GLU A 266 -1.08 20.44 -20.49
CA GLU A 266 -0.67 21.70 -21.14
C GLU A 266 -1.65 22.85 -20.87
N THR A 267 -2.96 22.54 -20.79
CA THR A 267 -3.99 23.53 -20.48
C THR A 267 -4.39 23.54 -18.99
N LYS A 268 -3.78 22.66 -18.19
CA LYS A 268 -4.12 22.46 -16.76
C LYS A 268 -5.60 22.20 -16.54
N GLU A 269 -6.17 21.31 -17.31
CA GLU A 269 -7.57 20.89 -17.21
C GLU A 269 -7.68 19.42 -16.82
N ALA A 270 -8.65 19.12 -15.96
CA ALA A 270 -9.04 17.78 -15.56
C ALA A 270 -10.50 17.55 -16.00
N VAL A 271 -10.72 16.48 -16.75
CA VAL A 271 -12.05 16.08 -17.23
C VAL A 271 -12.59 14.99 -16.33
N PHE A 272 -13.77 15.21 -15.80
CA PHE A 272 -14.49 14.28 -14.94
C PHE A 272 -15.76 13.81 -15.62
N GLU A 273 -16.09 12.53 -15.45
CA GLU A 273 -17.42 11.99 -15.77
C GLU A 273 -18.29 12.03 -14.49
N GLN A 274 -19.45 12.64 -14.59
CA GLN A 274 -20.48 12.51 -13.58
C GLN A 274 -21.19 11.15 -13.80
N LEU A 275 -21.10 10.24 -12.84
CA LEU A 275 -21.43 8.82 -13.05
C LEU A 275 -22.93 8.51 -13.15
N ASP A 276 -23.82 9.43 -12.75
CA ASP A 276 -25.27 9.25 -12.90
C ASP A 276 -25.78 9.75 -14.26
N THR A 277 -25.22 10.85 -14.77
CA THR A 277 -25.66 11.50 -16.01
C THR A 277 -24.76 11.20 -17.20
N HIS A 278 -23.54 10.67 -16.95
CA HIS A 278 -22.48 10.48 -17.93
C HIS A 278 -21.99 11.78 -18.61
N GLU A 279 -22.35 12.93 -18.06
CA GLU A 279 -21.87 14.23 -18.53
C GLU A 279 -20.40 14.42 -18.16
N LYS A 280 -19.65 15.05 -19.10
CA LYS A 280 -18.27 15.43 -18.86
C LYS A 280 -18.19 16.85 -18.28
N VAL A 281 -17.52 16.98 -17.14
CA VAL A 281 -17.26 18.26 -16.47
C VAL A 281 -15.78 18.53 -16.46
N THR A 282 -15.38 19.66 -17.04
CA THR A 282 -13.98 20.11 -17.05
C THR A 282 -13.72 21.06 -15.89
N ILE A 283 -12.64 20.82 -15.14
CA ILE A 283 -12.18 21.68 -14.05
C ILE A 283 -10.74 22.10 -14.35
N ALA A 284 -10.50 23.42 -14.47
CA ALA A 284 -9.16 23.95 -14.50
C ALA A 284 -8.52 23.85 -13.11
N PHE A 285 -7.23 23.52 -13.05
CA PHE A 285 -6.49 23.37 -11.81
C PHE A 285 -5.18 24.18 -11.79
N ASP A 286 -4.84 24.71 -10.63
CA ASP A 286 -3.51 25.28 -10.35
C ASP A 286 -2.61 24.24 -9.66
N MET A 287 -3.22 23.25 -8.98
CA MET A 287 -2.60 21.98 -8.64
C MET A 287 -3.65 20.86 -8.62
N ILE A 288 -3.22 19.66 -8.94
CA ILE A 288 -4.06 18.47 -8.81
C ILE A 288 -3.28 17.31 -8.17
N HIS A 289 -3.86 16.75 -7.10
CA HIS A 289 -3.40 15.47 -6.54
C HIS A 289 -4.27 14.35 -7.08
N VAL A 290 -3.68 13.45 -7.83
CA VAL A 290 -4.39 12.33 -8.44
C VAL A 290 -4.23 11.07 -7.59
N THR A 291 -5.35 10.48 -7.19
CA THR A 291 -5.39 9.08 -6.80
C THR A 291 -5.69 8.27 -8.05
N PRO A 292 -4.71 7.52 -8.59
CA PRO A 292 -4.92 6.76 -9.83
C PRO A 292 -5.89 5.59 -9.61
N PRO A 293 -6.56 5.12 -10.67
CA PRO A 293 -7.27 3.85 -10.64
C PRO A 293 -6.33 2.70 -10.25
N MET A 294 -6.88 1.70 -9.57
CA MET A 294 -6.11 0.53 -9.13
C MET A 294 -6.90 -0.74 -9.40
N SER A 295 -6.16 -1.83 -9.62
CA SER A 295 -6.74 -3.14 -9.91
C SER A 295 -5.85 -4.26 -9.36
N ALA A 296 -6.31 -5.50 -9.43
CA ALA A 296 -5.44 -6.65 -9.21
C ALA A 296 -4.31 -6.64 -10.25
N PRO A 297 -3.11 -7.15 -9.92
CA PRO A 297 -2.05 -7.35 -10.90
C PRO A 297 -2.53 -8.14 -12.14
N ASP A 298 -2.12 -7.72 -13.34
CA ASP A 298 -2.56 -8.33 -14.61
C ASP A 298 -2.24 -9.82 -14.67
N ILE A 299 -1.11 -10.24 -14.11
CA ILE A 299 -0.75 -11.64 -14.00
C ILE A 299 -1.78 -12.48 -13.21
N ILE A 300 -2.44 -11.89 -12.21
CA ILE A 300 -3.52 -12.55 -11.47
C ILE A 300 -4.77 -12.62 -12.33
N LYS A 301 -5.15 -11.51 -12.98
CA LYS A 301 -6.35 -11.43 -13.83
C LYS A 301 -6.36 -12.47 -14.94
N SER A 302 -5.17 -12.80 -15.47
CA SER A 302 -4.99 -13.78 -16.56
C SER A 302 -4.85 -15.23 -16.07
N SER A 303 -4.89 -15.48 -14.76
CA SER A 303 -4.67 -16.80 -14.16
C SER A 303 -5.97 -17.49 -13.73
N SER A 304 -5.92 -18.82 -13.54
CA SER A 304 -7.02 -19.61 -12.96
C SER A 304 -7.23 -19.35 -11.45
N LEU A 305 -6.41 -18.50 -10.85
CA LEU A 305 -6.53 -18.05 -9.45
C LEU A 305 -7.50 -16.87 -9.28
N ALA A 306 -7.88 -16.22 -10.39
CA ALA A 306 -8.72 -15.03 -10.32
C ALA A 306 -10.21 -15.35 -10.12
N ASN A 307 -10.88 -14.57 -9.29
CA ASN A 307 -12.34 -14.50 -9.27
C ASN A 307 -12.89 -13.65 -10.44
N ALA A 308 -14.20 -13.56 -10.58
CA ALA A 308 -14.85 -12.78 -11.65
C ALA A 308 -14.47 -11.28 -11.68
N ALA A 309 -14.02 -10.72 -10.54
CA ALA A 309 -13.55 -9.33 -10.45
C ALA A 309 -12.04 -9.18 -10.69
N GLY A 310 -11.33 -10.26 -11.04
CA GLY A 310 -9.90 -10.28 -11.35
C GLY A 310 -8.97 -10.33 -10.14
N TRP A 311 -9.48 -10.40 -8.91
CA TRP A 311 -8.68 -10.58 -7.68
C TRP A 311 -8.44 -12.05 -7.41
N VAL A 312 -7.38 -12.41 -6.67
CA VAL A 312 -7.19 -13.81 -6.24
C VAL A 312 -8.40 -14.25 -5.44
N ASP A 313 -9.04 -15.35 -5.87
CA ASP A 313 -10.21 -15.89 -5.19
C ASP A 313 -9.85 -16.39 -3.80
N VAL A 314 -10.76 -16.21 -2.82
CA VAL A 314 -10.46 -16.46 -1.42
C VAL A 314 -11.72 -16.69 -0.59
N ASP A 315 -11.70 -17.70 0.27
CA ASP A 315 -12.67 -17.79 1.35
C ASP A 315 -12.39 -16.67 2.38
N LYS A 316 -13.38 -15.83 2.61
CA LYS A 316 -13.21 -14.60 3.40
C LYS A 316 -12.89 -14.83 4.87
N PHE A 317 -13.16 -16.04 5.38
CA PHE A 317 -12.91 -16.39 6.78
C PHE A 317 -11.58 -17.13 6.97
N THR A 318 -11.32 -18.15 6.16
CA THR A 318 -10.13 -19.00 6.32
C THR A 318 -8.90 -18.47 5.60
N LEU A 319 -9.07 -17.57 4.63
CA LEU A 319 -8.03 -17.04 3.75
C LEU A 319 -7.39 -18.12 2.85
N GLN A 320 -8.12 -19.19 2.54
CA GLN A 320 -7.74 -20.26 1.63
C GLN A 320 -8.41 -20.02 0.27
N HIS A 321 -7.74 -20.37 -0.82
CA HIS A 321 -8.34 -20.35 -2.15
C HIS A 321 -9.38 -21.47 -2.29
N PRO A 322 -10.63 -21.20 -2.79
CA PRO A 322 -11.70 -22.20 -2.80
C PRO A 322 -11.39 -23.43 -3.69
N LYS A 323 -10.70 -23.23 -4.81
CA LYS A 323 -10.36 -24.28 -5.77
C LYS A 323 -9.03 -24.98 -5.46
N PHE A 324 -8.06 -24.25 -4.91
CA PHE A 324 -6.69 -24.75 -4.66
C PHE A 324 -6.39 -24.71 -3.16
N PRO A 325 -6.56 -25.83 -2.44
CA PRO A 325 -6.49 -25.87 -0.97
C PRO A 325 -5.10 -25.62 -0.40
N ASN A 326 -4.06 -25.67 -1.22
CA ASN A 326 -2.69 -25.31 -0.85
C ASN A 326 -2.32 -23.86 -1.20
N VAL A 327 -3.26 -23.02 -1.65
CA VAL A 327 -3.05 -21.62 -2.01
C VAL A 327 -3.74 -20.69 -1.01
N PHE A 328 -2.98 -19.73 -0.48
CA PHE A 328 -3.42 -18.78 0.55
C PHE A 328 -3.15 -17.33 0.13
N PRO A 329 -4.13 -16.61 -0.45
CA PRO A 329 -3.98 -15.21 -0.78
C PRO A 329 -4.13 -14.30 0.44
N ILE A 330 -3.40 -13.17 0.43
CA ILE A 330 -3.43 -12.18 1.52
C ILE A 330 -3.19 -10.75 1.01
N GLY A 331 -3.75 -9.79 1.70
CA GLY A 331 -3.54 -8.36 1.43
C GLY A 331 -4.27 -7.87 0.19
N ASP A 332 -3.66 -6.89 -0.48
CA ASP A 332 -4.38 -6.08 -1.47
C ASP A 332 -4.73 -6.86 -2.76
N CYS A 333 -3.99 -7.92 -3.12
CA CYS A 333 -4.29 -8.74 -4.30
C CYS A 333 -5.46 -9.71 -4.10
N SER A 334 -5.88 -9.96 -2.84
CA SER A 334 -6.97 -10.88 -2.53
C SER A 334 -8.35 -10.28 -2.77
N GLY A 335 -9.33 -11.13 -3.12
CA GLY A 335 -10.73 -10.77 -3.34
C GLY A 335 -11.53 -10.51 -2.06
N LEU A 336 -10.87 -10.28 -0.93
CA LEU A 336 -11.53 -10.01 0.35
C LEU A 336 -12.37 -8.72 0.29
N PRO A 337 -13.65 -8.77 0.75
CA PRO A 337 -14.54 -7.60 0.75
C PRO A 337 -14.25 -6.65 1.92
N THR A 338 -13.00 -6.23 2.05
CA THR A 338 -12.54 -5.28 3.08
C THR A 338 -11.62 -4.23 2.48
N SER A 339 -11.39 -3.13 3.19
CA SER A 339 -10.45 -2.10 2.73
C SER A 339 -9.02 -2.65 2.67
N LYS A 340 -8.33 -2.38 1.57
CA LYS A 340 -6.95 -2.80 1.32
C LYS A 340 -5.98 -1.95 2.14
N THR A 341 -5.64 -2.43 3.36
CA THR A 341 -4.85 -1.69 4.34
C THR A 341 -3.80 -2.57 5.04
N GLY A 342 -2.71 -1.96 5.50
CA GLY A 342 -1.73 -2.68 6.34
C GLY A 342 -2.32 -3.17 7.67
N ALA A 343 -3.35 -2.51 8.20
CA ALA A 343 -4.05 -2.95 9.40
C ALA A 343 -4.87 -4.23 9.16
N ALA A 344 -5.49 -4.37 7.98
CA ALA A 344 -6.15 -5.59 7.57
C ALA A 344 -5.13 -6.75 7.49
N ILE A 345 -3.99 -6.53 6.83
CA ILE A 345 -2.91 -7.53 6.73
C ILE A 345 -2.44 -7.98 8.13
N ARG A 346 -2.31 -7.07 9.08
CA ARG A 346 -1.93 -7.39 10.48
C ARG A 346 -2.87 -8.39 11.14
N LYS A 347 -4.16 -8.35 10.80
CA LYS A 347 -5.17 -9.30 11.32
C LYS A 347 -5.35 -10.52 10.42
N GLN A 348 -5.10 -10.41 9.13
CA GLN A 348 -5.13 -11.52 8.18
C GLN A 348 -3.97 -12.50 8.41
N ALA A 349 -2.74 -11.99 8.57
CA ALA A 349 -1.54 -12.82 8.64
C ALA A 349 -1.58 -13.89 9.76
N PRO A 350 -1.99 -13.60 11.01
CA PRO A 350 -2.11 -14.64 12.05
C PRO A 350 -3.13 -15.74 11.71
N VAL A 351 -4.24 -15.36 11.05
CA VAL A 351 -5.27 -16.31 10.61
C VAL A 351 -4.73 -17.21 9.50
N LEU A 352 -4.14 -16.61 8.47
CA LEU A 352 -3.53 -17.33 7.36
C LEU A 352 -2.47 -18.30 7.87
N VAL A 353 -1.54 -17.83 8.70
CA VAL A 353 -0.45 -18.65 9.23
C VAL A 353 -1.00 -19.81 10.05
N LYS A 354 -2.01 -19.59 10.90
CA LYS A 354 -2.62 -20.68 11.68
C LYS A 354 -3.27 -21.72 10.76
N ASN A 355 -4.01 -21.29 9.76
CA ASN A 355 -4.68 -22.19 8.82
C ASN A 355 -3.69 -22.91 7.89
N LEU A 356 -2.63 -22.24 7.42
CA LEU A 356 -1.58 -22.88 6.64
C LEU A 356 -0.87 -23.96 7.47
N LEU A 357 -0.60 -23.72 8.76
CA LEU A 357 -0.03 -24.72 9.66
C LEU A 357 -0.96 -25.90 9.90
N SER A 358 -2.27 -25.69 9.97
CA SER A 358 -3.25 -26.80 10.02
C SER A 358 -3.26 -27.57 8.70
N ALA A 359 -3.27 -26.88 7.55
CA ALA A 359 -3.22 -27.53 6.25
C ALA A 359 -1.94 -28.38 6.04
N LEU A 360 -0.78 -27.89 6.49
CA LEU A 360 0.48 -28.65 6.49
C LEU A 360 0.41 -29.99 7.25
N LYS A 361 -0.49 -30.08 8.23
CA LYS A 361 -0.70 -31.30 9.02
C LYS A 361 -1.90 -32.14 8.57
N GLY A 362 -2.64 -31.69 7.54
CA GLY A 362 -3.90 -32.30 7.14
C GLY A 362 -5.04 -32.07 8.15
N GLU A 363 -4.92 -31.05 9.02
CA GLU A 363 -5.91 -30.69 10.01
C GLU A 363 -6.94 -29.68 9.47
N PRO A 364 -8.18 -29.63 10.04
CA PRO A 364 -9.17 -28.64 9.66
C PRO A 364 -8.72 -27.19 9.89
N LEU A 365 -9.14 -26.26 9.02
CA LEU A 365 -8.87 -24.83 9.14
C LEU A 365 -9.85 -24.21 10.13
N VAL A 366 -9.37 -23.85 11.33
CA VAL A 366 -10.22 -23.36 12.43
C VAL A 366 -10.14 -21.86 12.67
N ALA A 367 -9.08 -21.19 12.18
CA ALA A 367 -8.94 -19.75 12.37
C ALA A 367 -9.82 -18.99 11.39
N LYS A 368 -10.43 -17.88 11.86
CA LYS A 368 -11.31 -17.05 11.05
C LYS A 368 -10.92 -15.58 11.12
N TYR A 369 -10.81 -14.97 9.97
CA TYR A 369 -10.69 -13.53 9.82
C TYR A 369 -12.09 -12.90 9.77
N ASP A 370 -12.30 -11.83 10.52
CA ASP A 370 -13.61 -11.21 10.71
C ASP A 370 -13.82 -9.94 9.85
N GLY A 371 -12.89 -9.66 8.93
CA GLY A 371 -12.96 -8.49 8.07
C GLY A 371 -12.40 -7.21 8.66
N TYR A 372 -11.82 -7.26 9.87
CA TYR A 372 -11.25 -6.07 10.51
C TYR A 372 -10.30 -5.31 9.59
N THR A 373 -10.53 -4.03 9.51
CA THR A 373 -9.64 -3.07 8.85
C THR A 373 -9.55 -1.79 9.64
N SER A 374 -8.53 -0.98 9.39
CA SER A 374 -8.39 0.32 10.03
C SER A 374 -7.88 1.35 9.03
N CYS A 375 -8.50 2.51 9.06
CA CYS A 375 -8.10 3.68 8.29
C CYS A 375 -7.89 4.87 9.23
N PRO A 376 -6.64 5.16 9.66
CA PRO A 376 -6.32 6.37 10.41
C PRO A 376 -6.44 7.59 9.48
N ILE A 377 -7.56 8.32 9.54
CA ILE A 377 -7.86 9.43 8.64
C ILE A 377 -7.38 10.74 9.28
N VAL A 378 -6.26 11.25 8.78
CA VAL A 378 -5.74 12.58 9.14
C VAL A 378 -6.68 13.63 8.57
N THR A 379 -7.22 14.50 9.41
CA THR A 379 -8.16 15.58 9.06
C THR A 379 -7.52 16.96 9.13
N GLY A 380 -6.22 17.01 9.44
CA GLY A 380 -5.38 18.18 9.54
C GLY A 380 -4.12 17.89 10.35
N TYR A 381 -3.21 18.84 10.44
CA TYR A 381 -2.03 18.71 11.31
C TYR A 381 -2.46 18.57 12.78
N GLY A 382 -1.98 17.51 13.42
CA GLY A 382 -2.34 17.18 14.81
C GLY A 382 -3.77 16.65 15.00
N LYS A 383 -4.52 16.36 13.92
CA LYS A 383 -5.91 15.90 13.98
C LYS A 383 -6.09 14.60 13.18
N LEU A 384 -6.71 13.62 13.83
CA LEU A 384 -6.98 12.33 13.21
C LEU A 384 -8.24 11.70 13.82
N ILE A 385 -9.07 11.09 12.97
CA ILE A 385 -10.09 10.13 13.36
C ILE A 385 -9.60 8.72 13.02
N LEU A 386 -9.85 7.74 13.91
CA LEU A 386 -9.41 6.36 13.70
C LEU A 386 -10.62 5.51 13.32
N ALA A 387 -10.81 5.29 12.02
CA ALA A 387 -11.88 4.44 11.53
C ALA A 387 -11.45 2.97 11.58
N GLU A 388 -12.13 2.17 12.40
CA GLU A 388 -11.93 0.72 12.52
C GLU A 388 -13.28 0.02 12.37
N PHE A 389 -13.35 -0.98 11.49
CA PHE A 389 -14.61 -1.66 11.16
C PHE A 389 -14.37 -3.04 10.57
N ASP A 390 -15.43 -3.85 10.53
CA ASP A 390 -15.44 -5.21 9.98
C ASP A 390 -16.05 -5.28 8.56
N TYR A 391 -16.32 -6.51 8.08
CA TYR A 391 -16.93 -6.77 6.76
C TYR A 391 -18.29 -6.10 6.55
N ASP A 392 -19.09 -5.97 7.62
CA ASP A 392 -20.42 -5.38 7.57
C ASP A 392 -20.39 -3.85 7.73
N GLY A 393 -19.20 -3.25 7.81
CA GLY A 393 -19.03 -1.83 8.09
C GLY A 393 -19.37 -1.45 9.54
N LYS A 394 -19.47 -2.44 10.44
CA LYS A 394 -19.71 -2.18 11.86
C LYS A 394 -18.43 -1.68 12.51
N PRO A 395 -18.48 -0.59 13.28
CA PRO A 395 -17.33 -0.09 14.03
C PRO A 395 -16.76 -1.15 14.99
N LYS A 396 -15.45 -1.38 14.92
CA LYS A 396 -14.66 -2.27 15.79
C LYS A 396 -13.53 -1.50 16.46
N GLU A 397 -13.89 -0.52 17.25
CA GLU A 397 -12.98 0.42 17.87
C GLU A 397 -12.08 -0.25 18.91
N THR A 398 -10.77 -0.08 18.78
CA THR A 398 -9.76 -0.68 19.70
C THR A 398 -9.67 0.08 21.02
N PHE A 399 -9.91 1.40 21.03
CA PHE A 399 -9.76 2.23 22.23
C PHE A 399 -11.10 2.47 22.93
N PRO A 400 -11.11 2.69 24.28
CA PRO A 400 -12.33 2.86 25.08
C PRO A 400 -12.95 4.25 24.97
N PHE A 401 -12.74 4.95 23.85
CA PHE A 401 -13.30 6.27 23.58
C PHE A 401 -13.81 6.33 22.13
N ASP A 402 -14.69 7.29 21.87
CA ASP A 402 -15.21 7.53 20.53
C ASP A 402 -14.09 7.92 19.54
N GLN A 403 -13.74 6.99 18.65
CA GLN A 403 -12.66 7.14 17.67
C GLN A 403 -13.07 7.96 16.45
N SER A 404 -14.36 8.28 16.30
CA SER A 404 -14.84 9.18 15.25
C SER A 404 -14.53 10.65 15.53
N LYS A 405 -14.06 11.01 16.74
CA LYS A 405 -13.65 12.36 17.08
C LYS A 405 -12.20 12.63 16.70
N GLU A 406 -11.92 13.84 16.22
CA GLU A 406 -10.57 14.30 15.94
C GLU A 406 -9.72 14.34 17.22
N ARG A 407 -8.56 13.64 17.21
CA ARG A 407 -7.67 13.56 18.38
C ARG A 407 -6.20 13.73 18.01
N LEU A 408 -5.48 14.50 18.80
CA LEU A 408 -4.02 14.61 18.69
C LEU A 408 -3.32 13.29 19.03
N SER A 409 -3.79 12.57 20.06
CA SER A 409 -3.21 11.27 20.44
C SER A 409 -3.24 10.24 19.28
N MET A 410 -4.31 10.22 18.50
CA MET A 410 -4.44 9.35 17.34
C MET A 410 -3.57 9.81 16.17
N TYR A 411 -3.35 11.12 16.04
CA TYR A 411 -2.38 11.64 15.07
C TYR A 411 -0.95 11.21 15.44
N LEU A 412 -0.55 11.34 16.71
CA LEU A 412 0.76 10.89 17.18
C LEU A 412 0.93 9.37 17.10
N LEU A 413 -0.13 8.59 17.35
CA LEU A 413 -0.15 7.16 17.12
C LEU A 413 0.21 6.86 15.65
N LYS A 414 -0.48 7.50 14.68
CA LYS A 414 -0.21 7.30 13.25
C LYS A 414 1.18 7.74 12.85
N ALA A 415 1.63 8.90 13.33
CA ALA A 415 2.87 9.51 12.89
C ALA A 415 4.12 8.77 13.43
N TYR A 416 4.05 8.26 14.66
CA TYR A 416 5.23 7.73 15.36
C TYR A 416 5.11 6.29 15.85
N ALA A 417 3.96 5.87 16.38
CA ALA A 417 3.83 4.53 16.96
C ALA A 417 3.58 3.46 15.88
N LEU A 418 2.70 3.71 14.92
CA LEU A 418 2.42 2.74 13.85
C LEU A 418 3.63 2.43 12.96
N PRO A 419 4.50 3.40 12.57
CA PRO A 419 5.75 3.06 11.88
C PRO A 419 6.67 2.14 12.70
N ARG A 420 6.80 2.39 14.02
CA ARG A 420 7.60 1.53 14.89
C ARG A 420 7.00 0.12 15.01
N LEU A 421 5.68 0.03 15.21
CA LEU A 421 4.97 -1.25 15.21
C LEU A 421 5.16 -2.00 13.88
N TYR A 422 5.14 -1.30 12.76
CA TYR A 422 5.36 -1.88 11.45
C TYR A 422 6.76 -2.50 11.33
N TRP A 423 7.81 -1.69 11.50
CA TRP A 423 9.19 -2.11 11.27
C TRP A 423 9.70 -3.14 12.31
N HIS A 424 9.35 -2.96 13.57
CA HIS A 424 9.90 -3.75 14.69
C HIS A 424 8.93 -4.78 15.27
N GLY A 425 7.64 -4.69 14.94
CA GLY A 425 6.64 -5.64 15.35
C GLY A 425 6.17 -6.51 14.20
N MET A 426 5.36 -5.93 13.31
CA MET A 426 4.66 -6.67 12.26
C MET A 426 5.60 -7.41 11.31
N LEU A 427 6.60 -6.72 10.74
CA LEU A 427 7.60 -7.32 9.83
C LEU A 427 8.60 -8.24 10.55
N ARG A 428 8.55 -8.32 11.87
CA ARG A 428 9.32 -9.28 12.68
C ARG A 428 8.47 -10.44 13.20
N GLY A 429 7.21 -10.54 12.75
CA GLY A 429 6.28 -11.60 13.14
C GLY A 429 5.74 -11.47 14.56
N LEU A 430 5.72 -10.26 15.13
CA LEU A 430 5.24 -9.92 16.49
C LEU A 430 3.87 -9.18 16.46
N GLY A 431 3.12 -9.24 15.40
CA GLY A 431 1.86 -8.51 15.23
C GLY A 431 0.62 -9.37 15.24
#